data_c40b33f65f81b6cdba87f73e3f64141b
#
_entry.id   c40b33f65f81b6cdba87f73e3f64141b
#
_cell.length_a   1.000
_cell.length_b   1.000
_cell.length_c   1.000
_cell.angle_alpha   90.00
_cell.angle_beta   90.00
_cell.angle_gamma   90.00
#
_symmetry.space_group_name_H-M   'P 1'
#
loop_
_entity.id
_entity.type
_entity.pdbx_description
1 polymer ?
#
loop_
_entity_poly.entity_id
_entity_poly.type
_entity_poly.pdbx_seq_one_letter_code
_entity_poly.pdbx_strand_id
1 'polypeptide(L)'
;MPISKICLRNIKVRMKNKIRVLILIFFCIYSAFFVIGSILAPVTAHFHHYEISADLTSLFTSCHQESDRTFCILGYPVALCCRCLGFYLGVTLSCIAAIFNKVKINLRIFILLCALAFIDILINYGFVIRAYNTGNITRFFIGTVMGLLFVVILQLLYERMSKLCLKKL
;
A
#
# COMPACT_ATOMS: atom_id res chain seq x y z
N MET A 1 -23.91 -23.26 -30.75
CA MET A 1 -23.87 -22.43 -29.53
C MET A 1 -24.56 -21.09 -29.80
N PRO A 2 -25.58 -20.68 -29.09
CA PRO A 2 -26.33 -19.48 -29.44
C PRO A 2 -25.45 -18.21 -29.22
N ILE A 3 -25.39 -17.37 -30.23
CA ILE A 3 -24.62 -16.12 -30.30
C ILE A 3 -24.88 -15.20 -29.09
N SER A 4 -26.08 -15.26 -28.51
CA SER A 4 -26.48 -14.52 -27.31
C SER A 4 -25.62 -14.81 -26.05
N LYS A 5 -25.22 -16.07 -25.83
CA LYS A 5 -24.39 -16.48 -24.66
C LYS A 5 -22.96 -15.96 -24.78
N ILE A 6 -22.40 -15.88 -25.98
CA ILE A 6 -21.06 -15.34 -26.23
C ILE A 6 -21.04 -13.83 -25.97
N CYS A 7 -22.06 -13.11 -26.45
CA CYS A 7 -22.19 -11.68 -26.25
C CYS A 7 -22.31 -11.32 -24.75
N LEU A 8 -23.17 -12.02 -24.03
CA LEU A 8 -23.33 -11.83 -22.56
C LEU A 8 -22.06 -12.14 -21.77
N ARG A 9 -21.29 -13.16 -22.15
CA ARG A 9 -20.02 -13.49 -21.53
C ARG A 9 -18.97 -12.38 -21.73
N ASN A 10 -18.89 -11.82 -22.94
CA ASN A 10 -17.96 -10.74 -23.26
C ASN A 10 -18.29 -9.45 -22.48
N ILE A 11 -19.57 -9.12 -22.37
CA ILE A 11 -20.03 -7.96 -21.58
C ILE A 11 -19.66 -8.14 -20.10
N LYS A 12 -19.89 -9.32 -19.50
CA LYS A 12 -19.53 -9.61 -18.09
C LYS A 12 -18.03 -9.52 -17.86
N VAL A 13 -17.19 -10.03 -18.77
CA VAL A 13 -15.73 -9.95 -18.67
C VAL A 13 -15.27 -8.47 -18.74
N ARG A 14 -15.86 -7.68 -19.62
CA ARG A 14 -15.53 -6.25 -19.76
C ARG A 14 -15.92 -5.44 -18.52
N MET A 15 -17.09 -5.67 -17.95
CA MET A 15 -17.52 -5.03 -16.69
C MET A 15 -16.59 -5.40 -15.53
N LYS A 16 -16.21 -6.66 -15.41
CA LYS A 16 -15.27 -7.13 -14.40
C LYS A 16 -13.93 -6.40 -14.46
N ASN A 17 -13.36 -6.26 -15.66
CA ASN A 17 -12.10 -5.53 -15.81
C ASN A 17 -12.25 -4.06 -15.42
N LYS A 18 -13.36 -3.41 -15.76
CA LYS A 18 -13.64 -2.01 -15.35
C LYS A 18 -13.69 -1.86 -13.83
N ILE A 19 -14.43 -2.74 -13.13
CA ILE A 19 -14.54 -2.70 -11.65
C ILE A 19 -13.16 -2.89 -11.01
N ARG A 20 -12.36 -3.85 -11.50
CA ARG A 20 -10.99 -4.07 -11.02
C ARG A 20 -10.15 -2.80 -11.12
N VAL A 21 -10.15 -2.17 -12.29
CA VAL A 21 -9.38 -0.94 -12.55
C VAL A 21 -9.86 0.20 -11.64
N LEU A 22 -11.16 0.32 -11.42
CA LEU A 22 -11.75 1.35 -10.55
C LEU A 22 -11.30 1.19 -9.09
N ILE A 23 -11.28 -0.05 -8.58
CA ILE A 23 -10.75 -0.37 -7.24
C ILE A 23 -9.25 0.00 -7.14
N LEU A 24 -8.46 -0.36 -8.15
CA LEU A 24 -7.03 -0.03 -8.16
C LEU A 24 -6.77 1.48 -8.22
N ILE A 25 -7.55 2.22 -9.01
CA ILE A 25 -7.47 3.69 -9.07
C ILE A 25 -7.81 4.30 -7.70
N PHE A 26 -8.86 3.81 -7.04
CA PHE A 26 -9.24 4.28 -5.71
C PHE A 26 -8.09 4.09 -4.70
N PHE A 27 -7.51 2.89 -4.62
CA PHE A 27 -6.39 2.63 -3.73
C PHE A 27 -5.13 3.42 -4.11
N CYS A 28 -4.89 3.64 -5.41
CA CYS A 28 -3.77 4.44 -5.90
C CYS A 28 -3.89 5.90 -5.45
N ILE A 29 -5.05 6.52 -5.65
CA ILE A 29 -5.30 7.90 -5.24
C ILE A 29 -5.22 8.04 -3.71
N TYR A 30 -5.86 7.10 -2.99
CA TYR A 30 -5.85 7.09 -1.52
C TYR A 30 -4.41 6.99 -0.97
N SER A 31 -3.62 6.03 -1.45
CA SER A 31 -2.24 5.85 -0.97
C SER A 31 -1.31 6.99 -1.41
N ALA A 32 -1.48 7.52 -2.62
CA ALA A 32 -0.73 8.69 -3.09
C ALA A 32 -1.01 9.93 -2.24
N PHE A 33 -2.26 10.14 -1.82
CA PHE A 33 -2.63 11.21 -0.90
C PHE A 33 -1.84 11.11 0.42
N PHE A 34 -1.71 9.91 1.01
CA PHE A 34 -0.92 9.72 2.23
C PHE A 34 0.57 9.98 2.02
N VAL A 35 1.14 9.55 0.89
CA VAL A 35 2.57 9.82 0.58
C VAL A 35 2.80 11.31 0.40
N ILE A 36 2.00 11.97 -0.43
CA ILE A 36 2.17 13.40 -0.73
C ILE A 36 1.92 14.24 0.52
N GLY A 37 0.82 14.00 1.24
CA GLY A 37 0.48 14.76 2.45
C GLY A 37 1.53 14.63 3.54
N SER A 38 2.10 13.42 3.72
CA SER A 38 3.15 13.21 4.72
C SER A 38 4.45 13.95 4.41
N ILE A 39 4.80 14.11 3.13
CA ILE A 39 5.98 14.88 2.68
C ILE A 39 5.69 16.38 2.73
N LEU A 40 4.45 16.79 2.49
CA LEU A 40 4.06 18.20 2.49
C LEU A 40 4.13 18.81 3.89
N ALA A 41 3.87 18.04 4.94
CA ALA A 41 3.90 18.53 6.32
C ALA A 41 5.26 19.14 6.72
N PRO A 42 6.42 18.50 6.55
CA PRO A 42 7.71 19.12 6.85
C PRO A 42 8.05 20.29 5.92
N VAL A 43 7.59 20.26 4.67
CA VAL A 43 7.80 21.36 3.73
C VAL A 43 7.04 22.62 4.18
N THR A 44 5.77 22.50 4.56
CA THR A 44 4.99 23.64 5.08
C THR A 44 5.54 24.16 6.39
N ALA A 45 6.05 23.30 7.29
CA ALA A 45 6.73 23.72 8.51
C ALA A 45 7.99 24.54 8.22
N HIS A 46 8.78 24.15 7.22
CA HIS A 46 9.98 24.88 6.80
C HIS A 46 9.65 26.29 6.33
N PHE A 47 8.52 26.49 5.64
CA PHE A 47 8.04 27.80 5.21
C PHE A 47 7.25 28.56 6.28
N HIS A 48 7.38 28.19 7.56
CA HIS A 48 6.72 28.81 8.72
C HIS A 48 5.18 28.71 8.73
N HIS A 49 4.58 27.83 7.91
CA HIS A 49 3.14 27.53 7.94
C HIS A 49 2.84 26.40 8.93
N TYR A 50 3.11 26.65 10.21
CA TYR A 50 3.02 25.62 11.27
C TYR A 50 1.60 25.09 11.48
N GLU A 51 0.58 25.93 11.31
CA GLU A 51 -0.83 25.50 11.42
C GLU A 51 -1.17 24.46 10.36
N ILE A 52 -0.83 24.72 9.09
CA ILE A 52 -1.06 23.79 7.98
C ILE A 52 -0.28 22.50 8.20
N SER A 53 0.96 22.60 8.68
CA SER A 53 1.78 21.43 9.00
C SER A 53 1.16 20.58 10.12
N ALA A 54 0.63 21.22 11.17
CA ALA A 54 -0.06 20.55 12.27
C ALA A 54 -1.34 19.85 11.80
N ASP A 55 -2.14 20.52 10.98
CA ASP A 55 -3.36 19.95 10.39
C ASP A 55 -3.04 18.74 9.52
N LEU A 56 -2.03 18.85 8.63
CA LEU A 56 -1.58 17.73 7.81
C LEU A 56 -1.11 16.56 8.69
N THR A 57 -0.34 16.82 9.74
CA THR A 57 0.13 15.79 10.66
C THR A 57 -1.02 15.13 11.40
N SER A 58 -2.04 15.90 11.79
CA SER A 58 -3.23 15.39 12.48
C SER A 58 -4.08 14.43 11.63
N LEU A 59 -4.02 14.54 10.29
CA LEU A 59 -4.72 13.60 9.39
C LEU A 59 -4.13 12.18 9.45
N PHE A 60 -2.89 12.03 9.94
CA PHE A 60 -2.15 10.76 9.97
C PHE A 60 -2.08 10.13 11.37
N THR A 61 -3.08 10.40 12.23
CA THR A 61 -3.16 9.90 13.62
C THR A 61 -3.12 8.37 13.75
N SER A 62 -3.39 7.63 12.69
CA SER A 62 -3.25 6.16 12.65
C SER A 62 -1.79 5.69 12.73
N CYS A 63 -0.82 6.57 12.55
CA CYS A 63 0.60 6.29 12.71
C CYS A 63 1.10 6.80 14.07
N HIS A 64 1.96 6.04 14.73
CA HIS A 64 2.54 6.43 16.03
C HIS A 64 3.47 7.66 15.96
N GLN A 65 3.89 8.08 14.78
CA GLN A 65 4.67 9.31 14.49
C GLN A 65 5.88 9.50 15.43
N GLU A 66 6.51 8.39 15.88
CA GLU A 66 7.71 8.45 16.70
C GLU A 66 8.86 9.10 15.93
N SER A 67 9.44 10.16 16.45
CA SER A 67 10.45 10.98 15.76
C SER A 67 11.71 10.22 15.38
N ASP A 68 12.14 9.25 16.20
CA ASP A 68 13.28 8.36 15.95
C ASP A 68 13.04 7.34 14.83
N ARG A 69 11.78 7.16 14.40
CA ARG A 69 11.34 6.23 13.35
C ARG A 69 10.79 6.93 12.11
N THR A 70 11.03 8.23 11.98
CA THR A 70 10.62 9.04 10.83
C THR A 70 11.83 9.53 10.05
N PHE A 71 11.65 9.83 8.77
CA PHE A 71 12.62 10.60 8.01
C PHE A 71 12.47 12.08 8.35
N CYS A 72 13.56 12.82 8.31
CA CYS A 72 13.54 14.28 8.42
C CYS A 72 13.81 14.91 7.05
N ILE A 73 12.99 15.88 6.66
CA ILE A 73 13.13 16.68 5.45
C ILE A 73 13.23 18.14 5.89
N LEU A 74 14.28 18.84 5.46
CA LEU A 74 14.53 20.26 5.81
C LEU A 74 14.56 20.51 7.32
N GLY A 75 14.99 19.52 8.12
CA GLY A 75 15.06 19.61 9.59
C GLY A 75 13.75 19.27 10.31
N TYR A 76 12.66 19.00 9.60
CA TYR A 76 11.36 18.64 10.17
C TYR A 76 11.01 17.16 9.89
N PRO A 77 10.38 16.45 10.84
CA PRO A 77 9.99 15.05 10.65
C PRO A 77 8.83 14.95 9.66
N VAL A 78 8.86 13.89 8.84
CA VAL A 78 7.75 13.50 7.96
C VAL A 78 6.56 13.03 8.81
N ALA A 79 5.33 13.34 8.42
CA ALA A 79 4.13 13.04 9.20
C ALA A 79 3.83 11.52 9.35
N LEU A 80 4.48 10.66 8.58
CA LEU A 80 4.38 9.21 8.69
C LEU A 80 5.72 8.60 9.09
N CYS A 81 5.70 7.54 9.92
CA CYS A 81 6.89 6.75 10.17
C CYS A 81 7.38 6.04 8.89
N CYS A 82 8.67 5.73 8.84
CA CYS A 82 9.33 5.16 7.65
C CYS A 82 8.61 3.91 7.10
N ARG A 83 8.10 3.03 7.98
CA ARG A 83 7.37 1.82 7.58
C ARG A 83 6.02 2.17 6.91
N CYS A 84 5.24 3.09 7.49
CA CYS A 84 3.96 3.51 6.93
C CYS A 84 4.16 4.25 5.60
N LEU A 85 5.16 5.13 5.53
CA LEU A 85 5.51 5.82 4.29
C LEU A 85 5.88 4.82 3.18
N GLY A 86 6.73 3.83 3.49
CA GLY A 86 7.06 2.74 2.58
C GLY A 86 5.83 1.96 2.15
N PHE A 87 4.93 1.60 3.09
CA PHE A 87 3.71 0.86 2.78
C PHE A 87 2.82 1.59 1.76
N TYR A 88 2.51 2.86 1.99
CA TYR A 88 1.69 3.64 1.06
C TYR A 88 2.37 3.84 -0.29
N LEU A 89 3.69 4.04 -0.31
CA LEU A 89 4.45 4.10 -1.56
C LEU A 89 4.39 2.77 -2.32
N GLY A 90 4.57 1.65 -1.63
CA GLY A 90 4.45 0.30 -2.20
C GLY A 90 3.07 0.03 -2.79
N VAL A 91 1.99 0.42 -2.10
CA VAL A 91 0.62 0.34 -2.61
C VAL A 91 0.47 1.17 -3.88
N THR A 92 0.92 2.43 -3.87
CA THR A 92 0.82 3.34 -5.04
C THR A 92 1.52 2.74 -6.26
N LEU A 93 2.78 2.33 -6.13
CA LEU A 93 3.56 1.75 -7.22
C LEU A 93 2.95 0.45 -7.75
N SER A 94 2.48 -0.41 -6.84
CA SER A 94 1.81 -1.66 -7.21
C SER A 94 0.50 -1.42 -7.94
N CYS A 95 -0.31 -0.46 -7.51
CA CYS A 95 -1.56 -0.12 -8.18
C CYS A 95 -1.29 0.39 -9.59
N ILE A 96 -0.30 1.26 -9.78
CA ILE A 96 0.11 1.75 -11.10
C ILE A 96 0.54 0.56 -11.98
N ALA A 97 1.45 -0.29 -11.50
CA ALA A 97 1.89 -1.46 -12.24
C ALA A 97 0.73 -2.40 -12.59
N ALA A 98 -0.21 -2.59 -11.66
CA ALA A 98 -1.37 -3.47 -11.83
C ALA A 98 -2.44 -2.93 -12.80
N ILE A 99 -2.53 -1.62 -12.98
CA ILE A 99 -3.41 -0.98 -13.98
C ILE A 99 -2.89 -1.30 -15.38
N PHE A 100 -1.59 -1.17 -15.61
CA PHE A 100 -0.98 -1.41 -16.91
C PHE A 100 -0.78 -2.90 -17.21
N ASN A 101 -0.36 -3.68 -16.20
CA ASN A 101 -0.08 -5.09 -16.34
C ASN A 101 -0.68 -5.91 -15.21
N LYS A 102 -1.10 -7.17 -15.50
CA LYS A 102 -1.44 -8.11 -14.43
C LYS A 102 -0.17 -8.52 -13.71
N VAL A 103 -0.01 -8.08 -12.47
CA VAL A 103 1.11 -8.51 -11.62
C VAL A 103 0.94 -9.99 -11.30
N LYS A 104 1.84 -10.82 -11.84
CA LYS A 104 1.92 -12.25 -11.53
C LYS A 104 3.12 -12.45 -10.64
N ILE A 105 2.89 -12.83 -9.39
CA ILE A 105 3.96 -13.20 -8.47
C ILE A 105 3.95 -14.72 -8.31
N ASN A 106 5.13 -15.34 -8.34
CA ASN A 106 5.29 -16.74 -8.04
C ASN A 106 4.91 -16.98 -6.56
N LEU A 107 4.10 -18.01 -6.30
CA LEU A 107 3.63 -18.32 -4.95
C LEU A 107 4.79 -18.49 -3.94
N ARG A 108 5.92 -19.07 -4.36
CA ARG A 108 7.10 -19.23 -3.49
C ARG A 108 7.69 -17.89 -3.08
N ILE A 109 7.84 -16.96 -4.02
CA ILE A 109 8.34 -15.60 -3.76
C ILE A 109 7.36 -14.85 -2.85
N PHE A 110 6.05 -14.99 -3.10
CA PHE A 110 5.02 -14.40 -2.27
C PHE A 110 5.09 -14.88 -0.81
N ILE A 111 5.19 -16.20 -0.58
CA ILE A 111 5.31 -16.77 0.78
C ILE A 111 6.59 -16.28 1.45
N LEU A 112 7.73 -16.25 0.74
CA LEU A 112 8.99 -15.77 1.27
C LEU A 112 8.90 -14.31 1.71
N LEU A 113 8.33 -13.45 0.90
CA LEU A 113 8.15 -12.02 1.23
C LEU A 113 7.20 -11.82 2.42
N CYS A 114 6.12 -12.59 2.50
CA CYS A 114 5.23 -12.60 3.66
C CYS A 114 5.95 -13.03 4.94
N ALA A 115 6.77 -14.08 4.86
CA ALA A 115 7.55 -14.56 6.00
C ALA A 115 8.56 -13.51 6.47
N LEU A 116 9.28 -12.85 5.56
CA LEU A 116 10.22 -11.78 5.88
C LEU A 116 9.51 -10.59 6.56
N ALA A 117 8.36 -10.18 6.02
CA ALA A 117 7.56 -9.10 6.61
C ALA A 117 7.04 -9.48 8.00
N PHE A 118 6.63 -10.74 8.20
CA PHE A 118 6.17 -11.24 9.49
C PHE A 118 7.29 -11.32 10.52
N ILE A 119 8.48 -11.78 10.12
CA ILE A 119 9.68 -11.81 10.98
C ILE A 119 10.05 -10.39 11.43
N ASP A 120 10.01 -9.39 10.52
CA ASP A 120 10.28 -8.00 10.90
C ASP A 120 9.27 -7.48 11.93
N ILE A 121 7.99 -7.81 11.77
CA ILE A 121 6.95 -7.46 12.75
C ILE A 121 7.27 -8.11 14.10
N LEU A 122 7.59 -9.40 14.13
CA LEU A 122 7.93 -10.11 15.35
C LEU A 122 9.16 -9.50 16.06
N ILE A 123 10.20 -9.14 15.32
CA ILE A 123 11.41 -8.53 15.86
C ILE A 123 11.10 -7.13 16.45
N ASN A 124 10.30 -6.32 15.77
CA ASN A 124 10.06 -4.93 16.15
C ASN A 124 8.92 -4.75 17.19
N TYR A 125 7.92 -5.64 17.20
CA TYR A 125 6.81 -5.63 18.17
C TYR A 125 6.93 -6.72 19.23
N GLY A 126 7.74 -7.74 18.93
CA GLY A 126 7.84 -8.90 19.78
C GLY A 126 8.76 -8.68 20.97
N PHE A 127 8.33 -9.20 22.04
CA PHE A 127 8.87 -9.53 23.33
C PHE A 127 10.39 -9.84 23.41
N VAL A 128 11.07 -10.00 22.27
CA VAL A 128 12.38 -10.65 22.29
C VAL A 128 13.55 -9.68 22.26
N ILE A 129 13.48 -8.56 21.59
CA ILE A 129 14.66 -7.69 21.51
C ILE A 129 14.28 -6.20 21.31
N ARG A 130 14.02 -5.46 22.38
CA ARG A 130 14.10 -3.99 22.37
C ARG A 130 15.49 -3.44 21.97
N ALA A 131 16.48 -4.31 21.85
CA ALA A 131 17.86 -3.97 21.57
C ALA A 131 18.19 -3.83 20.05
N TYR A 132 17.34 -4.33 19.14
CA TYR A 132 17.65 -4.27 17.71
C TYR A 132 16.88 -3.13 17.04
N ASN A 133 17.53 -1.98 16.97
CA ASN A 133 16.98 -0.83 16.24
C ASN A 133 17.23 -1.04 14.73
N THR A 134 16.26 -1.61 14.02
CA THR A 134 16.31 -1.63 12.55
C THR A 134 16.31 -0.20 12.04
N GLY A 135 17.32 0.16 11.24
CA GLY A 135 17.43 1.52 10.71
C GLY A 135 16.20 1.94 9.88
N ASN A 136 15.95 3.23 9.79
CA ASN A 136 14.80 3.80 9.10
C ASN A 136 14.69 3.37 7.64
N ILE A 137 15.82 3.17 6.97
CA ILE A 137 15.89 2.67 5.59
C ILE A 137 15.32 1.25 5.50
N THR A 138 15.74 0.35 6.39
CA THR A 138 15.24 -1.04 6.40
C THR A 138 13.73 -1.07 6.65
N ARG A 139 13.23 -0.29 7.61
CA ARG A 139 11.80 -0.16 7.90
C ARG A 139 11.01 0.33 6.68
N PHE A 140 11.56 1.28 5.94
CA PHE A 140 10.96 1.80 4.72
C PHE A 140 10.85 0.72 3.63
N PHE A 141 11.93 -0.02 3.38
CA PHE A 141 11.91 -1.10 2.38
C PHE A 141 10.95 -2.22 2.75
N ILE A 142 10.90 -2.64 4.02
CA ILE A 142 9.96 -3.66 4.47
C ILE A 142 8.53 -3.16 4.32
N GLY A 143 8.25 -1.91 4.71
CA GLY A 143 6.96 -1.27 4.46
C GLY A 143 6.57 -1.31 2.98
N THR A 144 7.50 -0.96 2.09
CA THR A 144 7.27 -0.99 0.64
C THR A 144 6.90 -2.39 0.15
N VAL A 145 7.62 -3.41 0.59
CA VAL A 145 7.30 -4.82 0.26
C VAL A 145 5.92 -5.20 0.77
N MET A 146 5.55 -4.82 1.99
CA MET A 146 4.21 -5.08 2.53
C MET A 146 3.11 -4.41 1.70
N GLY A 147 3.34 -3.17 1.23
CA GLY A 147 2.42 -2.47 0.33
C GLY A 147 2.25 -3.15 -1.01
N LEU A 148 3.34 -3.66 -1.60
CA LEU A 148 3.31 -4.47 -2.81
C LEU A 148 2.48 -5.74 -2.62
N LEU A 149 2.71 -6.48 -1.53
CA LEU A 149 1.99 -7.71 -1.21
C LEU A 149 0.49 -7.46 -0.98
N PHE A 150 0.13 -6.36 -0.35
CA PHE A 150 -1.26 -5.97 -0.13
C PHE A 150 -2.05 -5.90 -1.44
N VAL A 151 -1.52 -5.23 -2.46
CA VAL A 151 -2.19 -5.11 -3.77
C VAL A 151 -2.29 -6.46 -4.48
N VAL A 152 -1.27 -7.32 -4.35
CA VAL A 152 -1.31 -8.69 -4.91
C VAL A 152 -2.41 -9.50 -4.24
N ILE A 153 -2.52 -9.47 -2.92
CA ILE A 153 -3.59 -10.15 -2.17
C ILE A 153 -4.96 -9.63 -2.63
N LEU A 154 -5.12 -8.32 -2.73
CA LEU A 154 -6.36 -7.69 -3.19
C LEU A 154 -6.77 -8.20 -4.58
N GLN A 155 -5.82 -8.32 -5.52
CA GLN A 155 -6.08 -8.85 -6.86
C GLN A 155 -6.48 -10.33 -6.83
N LEU A 156 -5.78 -11.16 -6.05
CA LEU A 156 -6.09 -12.59 -5.91
C LEU A 156 -7.49 -12.81 -5.32
N LEU A 157 -7.83 -12.04 -4.29
CA LEU A 157 -9.17 -12.08 -3.69
C LEU A 157 -10.24 -11.67 -4.69
N TYR A 158 -10.01 -10.58 -5.41
CA TYR A 158 -10.92 -10.13 -6.46
C TYR A 158 -11.13 -11.19 -7.55
N GLU A 159 -10.07 -11.84 -8.01
CA GLU A 159 -10.16 -12.91 -9.00
C GLU A 159 -10.95 -14.13 -8.48
N ARG A 160 -10.71 -14.54 -7.23
CA ARG A 160 -11.46 -15.64 -6.60
C ARG A 160 -12.94 -15.31 -6.46
N MET A 161 -13.27 -14.15 -5.90
CA MET A 161 -14.65 -13.68 -5.75
C MET A 161 -15.40 -13.68 -7.08
N SER A 162 -14.75 -13.14 -8.11
CA SER A 162 -15.35 -13.06 -9.43
C SER A 162 -15.56 -14.42 -10.12
N LYS A 163 -14.72 -15.41 -9.83
CA LYS A 163 -14.91 -16.80 -10.32
C LYS A 163 -16.09 -17.48 -9.59
N LEU A 164 -16.24 -17.25 -8.30
CA LEU A 164 -17.36 -17.78 -7.51
C LEU A 164 -18.71 -17.22 -7.96
N CYS A 165 -18.78 -15.92 -8.22
CA CYS A 165 -19.97 -15.28 -8.78
C CYS A 165 -20.38 -15.84 -10.15
N LEU A 166 -19.39 -16.19 -10.99
CA LEU A 166 -19.66 -16.78 -12.32
C LEU A 166 -20.11 -18.25 -12.26
N LYS A 167 -19.78 -18.96 -11.17
CA LYS A 167 -20.15 -20.39 -11.01
C LYS A 167 -21.56 -20.58 -10.45
N LYS A 168 -22.12 -19.54 -9.79
CA LYS A 168 -23.48 -19.57 -9.22
C LYS A 168 -24.58 -19.15 -10.21
N LEU A 169 -24.21 -18.72 -11.42
CA LEU A 169 -25.10 -18.35 -12.52
C LEU A 169 -25.02 -19.38 -13.67
#